data_40b15b299ed4c50a82961e48844df076
#
_entry.id   40b15b299ed4c50a82961e48844df076
#
_cell.length_a   1.000
_cell.length_b   1.000
_cell.length_c   1.000
_cell.angle_alpha   90.00
_cell.angle_beta   90.00
_cell.angle_gamma   90.00
#
_symmetry.space_group_name_H-M   'P 1'
#
loop_
_entity.id
_entity.type
_entity.pdbx_description
1 polymer ?
#
loop_
_entity_poly.entity_id
_entity_poly.type
_entity_poly.pdbx_seq_one_letter_code
_entity_poly.pdbx_strand_id
1 'polypeptide(L)'
;MDQHSKAMIHEMVEFVRTDRDIDLMNRKRDEKIVVSRAALFNVCRGFYTASTLAKYFGMNHATILHHQKNHESLILLAYYKSLCLSLSEIRRRYDKQANREYLDIYGKYQQLKIDMDALTLRNEMLELNLKDHLNEKNIS
;
A
#
# COMPACT_ATOMS: atom_id res chain seq x y z
N MET A 1 -9.30 8.27 -5.00
CA MET A 1 -8.74 7.57 -3.82
C MET A 1 -9.90 7.17 -2.91
N ASP A 2 -10.04 5.91 -2.61
CA ASP A 2 -11.09 5.43 -1.72
C ASP A 2 -10.75 5.72 -0.24
N GLN A 3 -11.70 5.50 0.67
CA GLN A 3 -11.51 5.75 2.10
C GLN A 3 -10.45 4.83 2.73
N HIS A 4 -10.31 3.61 2.21
CA HIS A 4 -9.34 2.64 2.72
C HIS A 4 -7.90 3.08 2.42
N SER A 5 -7.63 3.59 1.21
CA SER A 5 -6.30 4.07 0.85
C SER A 5 -5.91 5.38 1.53
N LYS A 6 -6.89 6.13 2.06
CA LYS A 6 -6.64 7.37 2.82
C LYS A 6 -6.39 7.14 4.31
N ALA A 7 -6.65 5.93 4.82
CA ALA A 7 -6.66 5.66 6.26
C ALA A 7 -5.33 6.01 6.93
N MET A 8 -4.21 5.66 6.30
CA MET A 8 -2.88 5.95 6.85
C MET A 8 -2.61 7.44 6.93
N ILE A 9 -2.94 8.20 5.87
CA ILE A 9 -2.75 9.66 5.88
C ILE A 9 -3.61 10.29 6.98
N HIS A 10 -4.87 9.89 7.11
CA HIS A 10 -5.76 10.39 8.14
C HIS A 10 -5.21 10.13 9.55
N GLU A 11 -4.71 8.93 9.79
CA GLU A 11 -4.13 8.59 11.08
C GLU A 11 -2.89 9.41 11.37
N MET A 12 -2.02 9.63 10.38
CA MET A 12 -0.83 10.45 10.51
C MET A 12 -1.19 11.92 10.79
N VAL A 13 -2.15 12.48 10.07
CA VAL A 13 -2.61 13.86 10.28
C VAL A 13 -3.19 14.04 11.68
N GLU A 14 -4.01 13.09 12.15
CA GLU A 14 -4.57 13.11 13.49
C GLU A 14 -3.51 12.94 14.57
N PHE A 15 -2.52 12.08 14.35
CA PHE A 15 -1.40 11.93 15.28
C PHE A 15 -0.65 13.25 15.48
N VAL A 16 -0.33 13.95 14.39
CA VAL A 16 0.39 15.22 14.45
C VAL A 16 -0.45 16.27 15.17
N ARG A 17 -1.75 16.28 14.92
CA ARG A 17 -2.66 17.22 15.60
C ARG A 17 -2.73 16.98 17.10
N THR A 18 -2.85 15.73 17.55
CA THR A 18 -3.00 15.40 18.97
C THR A 18 -1.68 15.41 19.72
N ASP A 19 -0.60 14.91 19.12
CA ASP A 19 0.70 14.78 19.78
C ASP A 19 1.55 16.05 19.70
N ARG A 20 1.47 16.77 18.58
CA ARG A 20 2.30 17.95 18.31
C ARG A 20 1.53 19.26 18.29
N ASP A 21 0.22 19.22 18.40
CA ASP A 21 -0.67 20.39 18.34
C ASP A 21 -0.47 21.18 17.02
N ILE A 22 -0.34 20.45 15.89
CA ILE A 22 -0.13 21.04 14.58
C ILE A 22 -1.17 20.49 13.60
N ASP A 23 -1.88 21.41 12.95
CA ASP A 23 -2.80 21.07 11.85
C ASP A 23 -2.06 21.11 10.52
N LEU A 24 -1.79 19.93 9.95
CA LEU A 24 -1.09 19.82 8.67
C LEU A 24 -1.90 20.32 7.49
N MET A 25 -3.22 20.44 7.64
CA MET A 25 -4.09 21.00 6.61
C MET A 25 -4.09 22.53 6.59
N ASN A 26 -3.49 23.16 7.59
CA ASN A 26 -3.39 24.62 7.67
C ASN A 26 -2.43 25.15 6.61
N ARG A 27 -2.85 26.16 5.86
CA ARG A 27 -2.05 26.74 4.76
C ARG A 27 -1.00 27.76 5.22
N LYS A 28 -0.88 28.02 6.51
CA LYS A 28 0.17 28.90 7.03
C LYS A 28 1.56 28.31 6.80
N ARG A 29 2.52 29.19 6.51
CA ARG A 29 3.92 28.79 6.29
C ARG A 29 4.74 28.93 7.58
N ASP A 30 4.18 28.50 8.68
CA ASP A 30 4.91 28.37 9.94
C ASP A 30 5.96 27.27 9.77
N GLU A 31 7.17 27.51 10.29
CA GLU A 31 8.29 26.58 10.19
C GLU A 31 7.94 25.19 10.70
N LYS A 32 7.27 25.08 11.86
CA LYS A 32 6.85 23.80 12.41
C LYS A 32 5.87 23.06 11.52
N ILE A 33 4.93 23.79 10.91
CA ILE A 33 3.95 23.20 9.99
C ILE A 33 4.68 22.68 8.75
N VAL A 34 5.58 23.47 8.18
CA VAL A 34 6.34 23.11 6.98
C VAL A 34 7.23 21.88 7.24
N VAL A 35 7.94 21.86 8.35
CA VAL A 35 8.80 20.74 8.75
C VAL A 35 7.97 19.49 9.02
N SER A 36 6.82 19.63 9.67
CA SER A 36 5.92 18.51 9.95
C SER A 36 5.32 17.91 8.68
N ARG A 37 4.95 18.76 7.71
CA ARG A 37 4.51 18.29 6.38
C ARG A 37 5.62 17.52 5.67
N ALA A 38 6.84 18.06 5.69
CA ALA A 38 8.00 17.40 5.10
C ALA A 38 8.21 16.00 5.70
N ALA A 39 8.07 15.86 7.01
CA ALA A 39 8.17 14.58 7.69
C ALA A 39 7.12 13.58 7.16
N LEU A 40 5.87 14.00 7.08
CA LEU A 40 4.79 13.14 6.57
C LEU A 40 5.04 12.75 5.12
N PHE A 41 5.38 13.71 4.26
CA PHE A 41 5.62 13.42 2.83
C PHE A 41 6.78 12.47 2.63
N ASN A 42 7.85 12.58 3.41
CA ASN A 42 9.00 11.70 3.31
C ASN A 42 8.70 10.29 3.86
N VAL A 43 7.97 10.19 4.96
CA VAL A 43 7.57 8.89 5.51
C VAL A 43 6.59 8.17 4.57
N CYS A 44 5.71 8.90 3.90
CA CYS A 44 4.78 8.32 2.93
C CYS A 44 5.41 7.96 1.58
N ARG A 45 6.67 8.34 1.37
CA ARG A 45 7.38 8.07 0.12
C ARG A 45 7.45 6.55 -0.14
N GLY A 46 7.04 6.16 -1.35
CA GLY A 46 6.98 4.75 -1.73
C GLY A 46 5.69 4.04 -1.31
N PHE A 47 4.87 4.63 -0.41
CA PHE A 47 3.53 4.13 -0.09
C PHE A 47 2.46 4.85 -0.92
N TYR A 48 2.59 6.17 -1.04
CA TYR A 48 1.75 7.00 -1.89
C TYR A 48 2.61 7.71 -2.94
N THR A 49 2.02 7.96 -4.11
CA THR A 49 2.66 8.83 -5.11
C THR A 49 2.58 10.29 -4.67
N ALA A 50 3.48 11.12 -5.19
CA ALA A 50 3.43 12.56 -4.92
C ALA A 50 2.12 13.19 -5.42
N SER A 51 1.56 12.70 -6.53
CA SER A 51 0.26 13.15 -7.03
C SER A 51 -0.89 12.84 -6.07
N THR A 52 -0.87 11.66 -5.45
CA THR A 52 -1.87 11.25 -4.46
C THR A 52 -1.80 12.14 -3.22
N LEU A 53 -0.59 12.40 -2.69
CA LEU A 53 -0.39 13.29 -1.56
C LEU A 53 -0.82 14.72 -1.89
N ALA A 54 -0.49 15.21 -3.08
CA ALA A 54 -0.89 16.54 -3.54
C ALA A 54 -2.41 16.70 -3.56
N LYS A 55 -3.14 15.71 -4.05
CA LYS A 55 -4.60 15.73 -4.05
C LYS A 55 -5.18 15.76 -2.65
N TYR A 56 -4.64 14.94 -1.74
CA TYR A 56 -5.12 14.90 -0.37
C TYR A 56 -4.97 16.24 0.35
N PHE A 57 -3.80 16.88 0.21
CA PHE A 57 -3.50 18.14 0.89
C PHE A 57 -3.92 19.38 0.10
N GLY A 58 -4.46 19.22 -1.11
CA GLY A 58 -4.81 20.35 -1.97
C GLY A 58 -3.59 21.17 -2.39
N MET A 59 -2.47 20.51 -2.65
CA MET A 59 -1.20 21.14 -3.01
C MET A 59 -0.78 20.77 -4.43
N ASN A 60 0.20 21.52 -4.97
CA ASN A 60 0.81 21.20 -6.23
C ASN A 60 1.76 20.01 -6.06
N HIS A 61 1.82 19.12 -7.05
CA HIS A 61 2.73 17.99 -7.12
C HIS A 61 4.20 18.39 -6.89
N ALA A 62 4.62 19.51 -7.49
CA ALA A 62 5.97 20.02 -7.33
C ALA A 62 6.30 20.38 -5.87
N THR A 63 5.33 20.84 -5.10
CA THR A 63 5.49 21.16 -3.68
C THR A 63 5.82 19.90 -2.88
N ILE A 64 5.14 18.80 -3.16
CA ILE A 64 5.42 17.51 -2.50
C ILE A 64 6.85 17.05 -2.81
N LEU A 65 7.24 17.09 -4.08
CA LEU A 65 8.59 16.70 -4.50
C LEU A 65 9.68 17.58 -3.86
N HIS A 66 9.41 18.88 -3.72
CA HIS A 66 10.33 19.81 -3.05
C HIS A 66 10.55 19.42 -1.60
N HIS A 67 9.49 19.12 -0.85
CA HIS A 67 9.61 18.66 0.52
C HIS A 67 10.37 17.33 0.64
N GLN A 68 10.13 16.41 -0.29
CA GLN A 68 10.84 15.13 -0.29
C GLN A 68 12.33 15.27 -0.58
N LYS A 69 12.73 16.24 -1.38
CA LYS A 69 14.15 16.52 -1.65
C LYS A 69 14.89 17.10 -0.44
N ASN A 70 14.18 17.79 0.45
CA ASN A 70 14.77 18.45 1.61
C ASN A 70 15.00 17.51 2.81
N HIS A 71 14.70 16.23 2.66
CA HIS A 71 14.80 15.26 3.76
C HIS A 71 16.20 15.27 4.41
N GLU A 72 17.25 15.19 3.62
CA GLU A 72 18.63 15.11 4.14
C GLU A 72 19.04 16.35 4.94
N SER A 73 18.61 17.54 4.50
CA SER A 73 18.88 18.76 5.23
C SER A 73 18.08 18.90 6.53
N LEU A 74 16.92 18.23 6.60
CA LEU A 74 16.05 18.29 7.78
C LEU A 74 16.35 17.20 8.81
N ILE A 75 17.00 16.11 8.40
CA ILE A 75 17.20 14.92 9.26
C ILE A 75 18.04 15.23 10.51
N LEU A 76 18.83 16.29 10.50
CA LEU A 76 19.61 16.73 11.65
C LEU A 76 18.78 17.47 12.70
N LEU A 77 17.57 17.92 12.35
CA LEU A 77 16.67 18.56 13.29
C LEU A 77 16.03 17.49 14.20
N ALA A 78 16.21 17.64 15.49
CA ALA A 78 15.68 16.69 16.48
C ALA A 78 14.16 16.52 16.37
N TYR A 79 13.43 17.60 16.17
CA TYR A 79 11.97 17.59 15.98
C TYR A 79 11.57 16.77 14.74
N TYR A 80 12.20 17.05 13.60
CA TYR A 80 11.91 16.35 12.33
C TYR A 80 12.19 14.84 12.46
N LYS A 81 13.35 14.49 13.01
CA LYS A 81 13.74 13.10 13.21
C LYS A 81 12.76 12.36 14.13
N SER A 82 12.39 12.97 15.25
CA SER A 82 11.43 12.41 16.19
C SER A 82 10.07 12.16 15.53
N LEU A 83 9.58 13.13 14.77
CA LEU A 83 8.31 13.00 14.07
C LEU A 83 8.37 11.92 12.97
N CYS A 84 9.45 11.84 12.20
CA CYS A 84 9.64 10.78 11.22
C CYS A 84 9.60 9.40 11.85
N LEU A 85 10.23 9.22 13.02
CA LEU A 85 10.20 7.94 13.75
C LEU A 85 8.77 7.58 14.18
N SER A 86 8.02 8.52 14.71
CA SER A 86 6.63 8.30 15.13
C SER A 86 5.73 7.95 13.94
N LEU A 87 5.84 8.69 12.84
CA LEU A 87 5.06 8.44 11.62
C LEU A 87 5.48 7.12 10.95
N SER A 88 6.74 6.75 11.01
CA SER A 88 7.23 5.48 10.49
C SER A 88 6.62 4.27 11.22
N GLU A 89 6.34 4.38 12.51
CA GLU A 89 5.64 3.35 13.26
C GLU A 89 4.20 3.16 12.77
N ILE A 90 3.52 4.26 12.44
CA ILE A 90 2.19 4.20 11.83
C ILE A 90 2.27 3.49 10.48
N ARG A 91 3.18 3.90 9.60
CA ARG A 91 3.38 3.29 8.29
C ARG A 91 3.67 1.79 8.40
N ARG A 92 4.50 1.39 9.35
CA ARG A 92 4.87 -0.01 9.54
C ARG A 92 3.65 -0.91 9.75
N ARG A 93 2.64 -0.43 10.49
CA ARG A 93 1.41 -1.20 10.71
C ARG A 93 0.63 -1.40 9.42
N TYR A 94 0.56 -0.39 8.58
CA TYR A 94 -0.12 -0.47 7.28
C TYR A 94 0.66 -1.34 6.28
N ASP A 95 1.98 -1.24 6.27
CA ASP A 95 2.82 -2.12 5.43
C ASP A 95 2.62 -3.60 5.79
N LYS A 96 2.56 -3.92 7.08
CA LYS A 96 2.30 -5.29 7.54
C LYS A 96 0.92 -5.79 7.11
N GLN A 97 -0.10 -4.96 7.20
CA GLN A 97 -1.45 -5.30 6.76
C GLN A 97 -1.49 -5.55 5.26
N ALA A 98 -0.90 -4.67 4.46
CA ALA A 98 -0.81 -4.84 3.01
C ALA A 98 -0.08 -6.13 2.63
N ASN A 99 1.01 -6.45 3.31
CA ASN A 99 1.74 -7.71 3.08
C ASN A 99 0.91 -8.93 3.43
N ARG A 100 0.14 -8.90 4.53
CA ARG A 100 -0.78 -9.99 4.91
C ARG A 100 -1.86 -10.19 3.85
N GLU A 101 -2.46 -9.13 3.37
CA GLU A 101 -3.49 -9.19 2.32
C GLU A 101 -2.91 -9.77 1.03
N TYR A 102 -1.71 -9.32 0.64
CA TYR A 102 -1.02 -9.85 -0.52
C TYR A 102 -0.74 -11.36 -0.40
N LEU A 103 -0.21 -11.80 0.74
CA LEU A 103 0.06 -13.22 0.99
C LEU A 103 -1.21 -14.07 0.99
N ASP A 104 -2.31 -13.53 1.51
CA ASP A 104 -3.60 -14.22 1.50
C ASP A 104 -4.13 -14.39 0.08
N ILE A 105 -4.08 -13.34 -0.74
CA ILE A 105 -4.49 -13.38 -2.15
C ILE A 105 -3.58 -14.34 -2.94
N TYR A 106 -2.28 -14.28 -2.72
CA TYR A 106 -1.32 -15.17 -3.36
C TYR A 106 -1.59 -16.64 -3.02
N GLY A 107 -1.86 -16.94 -1.75
CA GLY A 107 -2.23 -18.28 -1.32
C GLY A 107 -3.49 -18.79 -1.98
N LYS A 108 -4.52 -17.96 -2.07
CA LYS A 108 -5.77 -18.30 -2.78
C LYS A 108 -5.55 -18.56 -4.26
N TYR A 109 -4.72 -17.74 -4.90
CA TYR A 109 -4.36 -17.93 -6.31
C TYR A 109 -3.65 -19.26 -6.54
N GLN A 110 -2.68 -19.62 -5.70
CA GLN A 110 -1.95 -20.89 -5.81
C GLN A 110 -2.88 -22.08 -5.62
N GLN A 111 -3.83 -22.00 -4.67
CA GLN A 111 -4.80 -23.07 -4.45
C GLN A 111 -5.73 -23.23 -5.66
N LEU A 112 -6.21 -22.13 -6.23
CA LEU A 112 -7.05 -22.16 -7.42
C LEU A 112 -6.31 -22.80 -8.60
N LYS A 113 -5.04 -22.50 -8.78
CA LYS A 113 -4.21 -23.09 -9.84
C LYS A 113 -4.09 -24.60 -9.65
N ILE A 114 -3.86 -25.08 -8.44
CA ILE A 114 -3.81 -26.52 -8.11
C ILE A 114 -5.14 -27.17 -8.45
N ASP A 115 -6.25 -26.57 -8.07
CA ASP A 115 -7.60 -27.08 -8.33
C ASP A 115 -7.90 -27.16 -9.83
N MET A 116 -7.50 -26.16 -10.60
CA MET A 116 -7.64 -26.14 -12.05
C MET A 116 -6.82 -27.24 -12.72
N ASP A 117 -5.57 -27.45 -12.29
CA ASP A 117 -4.70 -28.50 -12.84
C ASP A 117 -5.29 -29.89 -12.53
N ALA A 118 -5.81 -30.09 -11.33
CA ALA A 118 -6.47 -31.35 -10.95
C ALA A 118 -7.73 -31.61 -11.79
N LEU A 119 -8.52 -30.57 -12.03
CA LEU A 119 -9.73 -30.67 -12.85
C LEU A 119 -9.40 -30.98 -14.31
N THR A 120 -8.37 -30.36 -14.86
CA THR A 120 -7.90 -30.63 -16.24
C THR A 120 -7.45 -32.08 -16.37
N LEU A 121 -6.66 -32.59 -15.42
CA LEU A 121 -6.23 -34.00 -15.41
C LEU A 121 -7.40 -34.94 -15.36
N ARG A 122 -8.40 -34.68 -14.51
CA ARG A 122 -9.61 -35.47 -14.40
C ARG A 122 -10.39 -35.50 -15.71
N ASN A 123 -10.52 -34.37 -16.40
CA ASN A 123 -11.19 -34.29 -17.68
C ASN A 123 -10.45 -35.09 -18.77
N GLU A 124 -9.12 -35.04 -18.80
CA GLU A 124 -8.31 -35.85 -19.72
C GLU A 124 -8.51 -37.35 -19.46
N MET A 125 -8.55 -37.77 -18.22
CA MET A 125 -8.80 -39.18 -17.87
C MET A 125 -10.20 -39.63 -18.30
N LEU A 126 -11.21 -38.77 -18.11
CA LEU A 126 -12.57 -39.08 -18.54
C LEU A 126 -12.68 -39.19 -20.08
N GLU A 127 -11.99 -38.35 -20.82
CA GLU A 127 -11.93 -38.40 -22.26
C GLU A 127 -11.28 -39.71 -22.75
N LEU A 128 -10.17 -40.12 -22.11
CA LEU A 128 -9.51 -41.38 -22.44
C LEU A 128 -10.43 -42.60 -22.16
N ASN A 129 -11.10 -42.59 -21.02
CA ASN A 129 -12.05 -43.64 -20.67
C ASN A 129 -13.21 -43.72 -21.66
N LEU A 130 -13.70 -42.58 -22.12
CA LEU A 130 -14.75 -42.52 -23.12
C LEU A 130 -14.28 -43.10 -24.49
N LYS A 131 -13.06 -42.75 -24.92
CA LYS A 131 -12.46 -43.29 -26.14
C LYS A 131 -12.30 -44.82 -26.08
N ASP A 132 -11.79 -45.32 -24.97
CA ASP A 132 -11.63 -46.77 -24.76
C ASP A 132 -12.96 -47.48 -24.80
N HIS A 133 -14.01 -46.93 -24.21
CA HIS A 133 -15.35 -47.47 -24.23
C HIS A 133 -15.95 -47.49 -25.63
N LEU A 134 -15.75 -46.44 -26.43
CA LEU A 134 -16.18 -46.39 -27.83
C LEU A 134 -15.42 -47.38 -28.72
N ASN A 135 -14.11 -47.55 -28.47
CA ASN A 135 -13.29 -48.54 -29.20
C ASN A 135 -13.72 -49.97 -28.91
N GLU A 136 -14.05 -50.30 -27.66
CA GLU A 136 -14.58 -51.60 -27.27
C GLU A 136 -15.88 -51.91 -28.01
N LYS A 137 -16.77 -50.93 -28.15
CA LYS A 137 -18.03 -51.11 -28.89
C LYS A 137 -17.81 -51.33 -30.39
N ASN A 138 -16.78 -50.77 -30.96
CA ASN A 138 -16.47 -50.89 -32.39
C ASN A 138 -15.76 -52.21 -32.73
N ILE A 139 -15.17 -52.91 -31.75
CA ILE A 139 -14.46 -54.17 -31.91
C ILE A 139 -15.42 -55.37 -31.85
N SER A 140 -16.55 -55.19 -31.25
CA SER A 140 -17.59 -56.27 -31.19
C SER A 140 -18.45 -56.28 -32.49
#